data_215f6c27d6874a29f307ee8efd17d87f
#
_entry.id   215f6c27d6874a29f307ee8efd17d87f
#
_cell.length_a   1.000
_cell.length_b   1.000
_cell.length_c   1.000
_cell.angle_alpha   90.00
_cell.angle_beta   90.00
_cell.angle_gamma   90.00
#
_symmetry.space_group_name_H-M   'P 1'
#
loop_
_entity.id
_entity.type
_entity.pdbx_description
1 polymer ?
#
loop_
_entity_poly.entity_id
_entity_poly.type
_entity_poly.pdbx_seq_one_letter_code
_entity_poly.pdbx_strand_id
1 'polypeptide(L)'
;TRQRSATLRRELEPLQQQKRQLEQERNRLTADIQARDVDIQRTEAELRSVRDRIKAGEKELTSLEQDLLALRRGSVVLRSGQALATATVRLEQPGQAKQVVDRLLQEANQTAYVRVRPGETPDRQILLVPRGDVERLQQTLRQSGTWVVSMRSAGNVLRGESVVYAYPDVKPNRTITRVDEVLATTTIEPDER
;
A
#
# COMPACT_ATOMS: atom_id res chain seq x y z
N THR A 1 74.45 -24.07 54.93
CA THR A 1 73.23 -24.59 54.21
C THR A 1 71.93 -23.96 54.69
N ARG A 2 71.68 -23.77 56.01
CA ARG A 2 70.42 -23.17 56.54
C ARG A 2 70.21 -21.69 56.18
N GLN A 3 71.26 -20.88 56.12
CA GLN A 3 71.20 -19.46 55.76
C GLN A 3 70.84 -19.27 54.25
N ARG A 4 71.40 -20.09 53.36
CA ARG A 4 71.06 -20.04 51.92
C ARG A 4 69.62 -20.43 51.63
N SER A 5 69.07 -21.39 52.38
CA SER A 5 67.67 -21.77 52.22
C SER A 5 66.70 -20.72 52.77
N ALA A 6 67.04 -19.96 53.76
CA ALA A 6 66.26 -18.84 54.30
C ALA A 6 66.27 -17.65 53.33
N THR A 7 67.40 -17.35 52.68
CA THR A 7 67.49 -16.27 51.70
C THR A 7 66.67 -16.62 50.44
N LEU A 8 66.77 -17.81 49.94
CA LEU A 8 65.99 -18.32 48.82
C LEU A 8 64.49 -18.27 49.11
N ARG A 9 64.03 -18.60 50.30
CA ARG A 9 62.63 -18.49 50.69
C ARG A 9 62.14 -17.04 50.72
N ARG A 10 62.93 -16.12 51.16
CA ARG A 10 62.61 -14.67 51.19
C ARG A 10 62.52 -14.08 49.78
N GLU A 11 63.28 -14.59 48.84
CA GLU A 11 63.21 -14.17 47.45
C GLU A 11 62.05 -14.86 46.67
N LEU A 12 61.69 -16.11 47.04
CA LEU A 12 60.59 -16.85 46.44
C LEU A 12 59.20 -16.31 46.79
N GLU A 13 58.99 -15.86 48.02
CA GLU A 13 57.68 -15.32 48.47
C GLU A 13 57.19 -14.13 47.65
N PRO A 14 58.00 -13.07 47.42
CA PRO A 14 57.57 -11.92 46.61
C PRO A 14 57.35 -12.31 45.14
N LEU A 15 58.16 -13.20 44.60
CA LEU A 15 57.98 -13.73 43.23
C LEU A 15 56.68 -14.52 43.06
N GLN A 16 56.32 -15.33 44.03
CA GLN A 16 55.05 -16.05 44.04
C GLN A 16 53.87 -15.09 44.20
N GLN A 17 54.02 -14.04 44.99
CA GLN A 17 53.00 -13.02 45.14
C GLN A 17 52.81 -12.22 43.85
N GLN A 18 53.89 -11.82 43.17
CA GLN A 18 53.87 -11.18 41.88
C GLN A 18 53.19 -12.07 40.81
N LYS A 19 53.59 -13.35 40.79
CA LYS A 19 52.96 -14.31 39.87
C LYS A 19 51.45 -14.40 40.05
N ARG A 20 50.97 -14.51 41.29
CA ARG A 20 49.50 -14.52 41.61
C ARG A 20 48.79 -13.24 41.18
N GLN A 21 49.42 -12.08 41.42
CA GLN A 21 48.87 -10.80 40.98
C GLN A 21 48.76 -10.72 39.44
N LEU A 22 49.81 -11.09 38.74
CA LEU A 22 49.82 -11.11 37.27
C LEU A 22 48.79 -12.12 36.70
N GLU A 23 48.63 -13.26 37.32
CA GLU A 23 47.59 -14.24 36.92
C GLU A 23 46.20 -13.71 37.14
N GLN A 24 45.94 -12.99 38.26
CA GLN A 24 44.67 -12.35 38.52
C GLN A 24 44.38 -11.24 37.51
N GLU A 25 45.36 -10.39 37.23
CA GLU A 25 45.25 -9.31 36.26
C GLU A 25 45.03 -9.84 34.85
N ARG A 26 45.76 -10.86 34.42
CA ARG A 26 45.54 -11.54 33.16
C ARG A 26 44.12 -12.08 33.05
N ASN A 27 43.61 -12.74 34.06
CA ASN A 27 42.25 -13.31 34.06
C ASN A 27 41.22 -12.22 33.99
N ARG A 28 41.39 -11.10 34.67
CA ARG A 28 40.52 -9.92 34.59
C ARG A 28 40.51 -9.32 33.19
N LEU A 29 41.70 -9.07 32.62
CA LEU A 29 41.83 -8.53 31.26
C LEU A 29 41.22 -9.47 30.24
N THR A 30 41.38 -10.77 30.40
CA THR A 30 40.74 -11.77 29.49
C THR A 30 39.21 -11.68 29.56
N ALA A 31 38.65 -11.56 30.76
CA ALA A 31 37.20 -11.39 30.92
C ALA A 31 36.69 -10.07 30.32
N ASP A 32 37.44 -8.97 30.56
CA ASP A 32 37.11 -7.67 29.96
C ASP A 32 37.15 -7.67 28.44
N ILE A 33 38.13 -8.36 27.83
CA ILE A 33 38.22 -8.53 26.38
C ILE A 33 37.00 -9.31 25.87
N GLN A 34 36.64 -10.42 26.49
CA GLN A 34 35.47 -11.22 26.09
C GLN A 34 34.18 -10.41 26.21
N ALA A 35 34.00 -9.61 27.25
CA ALA A 35 32.82 -8.74 27.40
C ALA A 35 32.75 -7.69 26.28
N ARG A 36 33.90 -7.07 25.96
CA ARG A 36 33.96 -6.07 24.86
C ARG A 36 33.72 -6.71 23.49
N ASP A 37 34.20 -7.94 23.25
CA ASP A 37 33.93 -8.65 22.00
C ASP A 37 32.44 -8.92 21.80
N VAL A 38 31.73 -9.28 22.88
CA VAL A 38 30.26 -9.44 22.84
C VAL A 38 29.56 -8.11 22.54
N ASP A 39 29.98 -7.02 23.16
CA ASP A 39 29.41 -5.69 22.93
C ASP A 39 29.66 -5.21 21.49
N ILE A 40 30.87 -5.48 20.96
CA ILE A 40 31.18 -5.16 19.55
C ILE A 40 30.28 -5.93 18.60
N GLN A 41 30.11 -7.25 18.80
CA GLN A 41 29.24 -8.07 17.97
C GLN A 41 27.78 -7.58 17.99
N ARG A 42 27.29 -7.19 19.18
CA ARG A 42 25.96 -6.62 19.34
C ARG A 42 25.81 -5.31 18.58
N THR A 43 26.76 -4.40 18.75
CA THR A 43 26.76 -3.09 18.08
C THR A 43 26.84 -3.25 16.56
N GLU A 44 27.66 -4.17 16.07
CA GLU A 44 27.72 -4.49 14.65
C GLU A 44 26.40 -5.04 14.09
N ALA A 45 25.72 -5.90 14.84
CA ALA A 45 24.41 -6.43 14.45
C ALA A 45 23.36 -5.31 14.42
N GLU A 46 23.33 -4.43 15.41
CA GLU A 46 22.45 -3.25 15.45
C GLU A 46 22.74 -2.32 14.26
N LEU A 47 24.00 -2.05 13.97
CA LEU A 47 24.41 -1.22 12.84
C LEU A 47 23.94 -1.81 11.48
N ARG A 48 24.08 -3.12 11.30
CA ARG A 48 23.55 -3.81 10.10
C ARG A 48 22.05 -3.63 9.98
N SER A 49 21.30 -3.85 11.06
CA SER A 49 19.85 -3.68 11.09
C SER A 49 19.41 -2.25 10.74
N VAL A 50 20.12 -1.23 11.25
CA VAL A 50 19.85 0.18 10.93
C VAL A 50 20.15 0.46 9.45
N ARG A 51 21.26 -0.03 8.92
CA ARG A 51 21.61 0.12 7.50
C ARG A 51 20.57 -0.50 6.58
N ASP A 52 20.06 -1.69 6.93
CA ASP A 52 19.03 -2.37 6.14
C ASP A 52 17.71 -1.58 6.14
N ARG A 53 17.33 -1.00 7.29
CA ARG A 53 16.16 -0.12 7.39
C ARG A 53 16.31 1.15 6.57
N ILE A 54 17.48 1.79 6.59
CA ILE A 54 17.77 2.97 5.77
C ILE A 54 17.64 2.61 4.29
N LYS A 55 18.24 1.52 3.85
CA LYS A 55 18.17 1.07 2.46
C LYS A 55 16.75 0.72 2.00
N ALA A 56 15.94 0.16 2.88
CA ALA A 56 14.52 -0.08 2.61
C ALA A 56 13.75 1.24 2.46
N GLY A 57 13.96 2.19 3.37
CA GLY A 57 13.33 3.52 3.32
C GLY A 57 13.74 4.33 2.08
N GLU A 58 15.00 4.26 1.64
CA GLU A 58 15.46 4.91 0.40
C GLU A 58 14.76 4.35 -0.84
N LYS A 59 14.56 3.03 -0.89
CA LYS A 59 13.81 2.40 -1.99
C LYS A 59 12.36 2.84 -2.02
N GLU A 60 11.71 2.90 -0.85
CA GLU A 60 10.33 3.35 -0.72
C GLU A 60 10.17 4.82 -1.14
N LEU A 61 11.08 5.69 -0.71
CA LEU A 61 11.15 7.10 -1.13
C LEU A 61 11.27 7.23 -2.65
N THR A 62 12.18 6.48 -3.27
CA THR A 62 12.38 6.51 -4.72
C THR A 62 11.11 6.06 -5.46
N SER A 63 10.42 5.04 -4.96
CA SER A 63 9.14 4.59 -5.53
C SER A 63 8.06 5.68 -5.43
N LEU A 64 7.91 6.32 -4.26
CA LEU A 64 6.96 7.40 -4.05
C LEU A 64 7.25 8.63 -4.93
N GLU A 65 8.53 8.98 -5.12
CA GLU A 65 8.92 10.05 -6.02
C GLU A 65 8.55 9.75 -7.46
N GLN A 66 8.75 8.51 -7.93
CA GLN A 66 8.34 8.08 -9.26
C GLN A 66 6.83 8.15 -9.45
N ASP A 67 6.06 7.71 -8.47
CA ASP A 67 4.60 7.76 -8.47
C ASP A 67 4.10 9.22 -8.51
N LEU A 68 4.70 10.11 -7.74
CA LEU A 68 4.39 11.54 -7.76
C LEU A 68 4.71 12.18 -9.12
N LEU A 69 5.85 11.84 -9.73
CA LEU A 69 6.21 12.32 -11.07
C LEU A 69 5.26 11.80 -12.13
N ALA A 70 4.81 10.54 -12.02
CA ALA A 70 3.81 9.95 -12.91
C ALA A 70 2.46 10.68 -12.80
N LEU A 71 2.00 10.99 -11.58
CA LEU A 71 0.80 11.79 -11.33
C LEU A 71 0.90 13.20 -11.92
N ARG A 72 2.04 13.88 -11.74
CA ARG A 72 2.28 15.25 -12.27
C ARG A 72 2.35 15.28 -13.80
N ARG A 73 2.81 14.21 -14.45
CA ARG A 73 2.89 14.10 -15.92
C ARG A 73 1.56 13.74 -16.60
N GLY A 74 0.46 13.67 -15.85
CA GLY A 74 -0.86 13.36 -16.42
C GLY A 74 -1.02 11.89 -16.85
N SER A 75 -0.25 10.99 -16.28
CA SER A 75 -0.40 9.54 -16.52
C SER A 75 -1.64 8.92 -15.83
N VAL A 76 -2.41 9.72 -15.10
CA VAL A 76 -3.74 9.31 -14.59
C VAL A 76 -4.67 9.13 -15.76
N VAL A 77 -5.07 7.90 -16.02
CA VAL A 77 -5.97 7.52 -17.13
C VAL A 77 -7.41 7.32 -16.68
N LEU A 78 -7.62 7.07 -15.38
CA LEU A 78 -8.94 7.04 -14.75
C LEU A 78 -8.90 7.86 -13.47
N ARG A 79 -9.94 8.68 -13.28
CA ARG A 79 -10.08 9.48 -12.04
C ARG A 79 -11.01 8.77 -11.06
N SER A 80 -10.80 9.03 -9.77
CA SER A 80 -11.73 8.58 -8.73
C SER A 80 -13.16 9.04 -9.04
N GLY A 81 -14.13 8.13 -8.87
CA GLY A 81 -15.54 8.37 -9.19
C GLY A 81 -15.90 8.34 -10.67
N GLN A 82 -14.92 8.18 -11.58
CA GLN A 82 -15.19 8.10 -13.01
C GLN A 82 -15.96 6.83 -13.38
N ALA A 83 -17.03 6.97 -14.16
CA ALA A 83 -17.82 5.83 -14.63
C ALA A 83 -17.03 5.00 -15.65
N LEU A 84 -17.02 3.69 -15.45
CA LEU A 84 -16.42 2.67 -16.32
C LEU A 84 -17.48 1.99 -17.18
N ALA A 85 -18.66 1.76 -16.63
CA ALA A 85 -19.84 1.30 -17.34
C ALA A 85 -21.10 1.89 -16.69
N THR A 86 -22.15 2.12 -17.46
CA THR A 86 -23.42 2.62 -16.95
C THR A 86 -24.57 1.97 -17.72
N ALA A 87 -25.57 1.47 -17.02
CA ALA A 87 -26.76 0.91 -17.63
C ALA A 87 -28.02 1.39 -16.91
N THR A 88 -29.09 1.60 -17.69
CA THR A 88 -30.45 1.76 -17.16
C THR A 88 -31.11 0.38 -17.15
N VAL A 89 -31.52 -0.06 -15.98
CA VAL A 89 -32.00 -1.42 -15.76
C VAL A 89 -33.44 -1.40 -15.24
N ARG A 90 -34.33 -2.10 -15.92
CA ARG A 90 -35.66 -2.43 -15.45
C ARG A 90 -35.80 -3.94 -15.56
N LEU A 91 -35.87 -4.61 -14.42
CA LEU A 91 -35.99 -6.06 -14.38
C LEU A 91 -37.46 -6.45 -14.34
N GLU A 92 -37.83 -7.36 -15.22
CA GLU A 92 -39.16 -8.00 -15.20
C GLU A 92 -39.18 -9.22 -14.28
N GLN A 93 -38.00 -9.87 -14.13
CA GLN A 93 -37.84 -11.06 -13.31
C GLN A 93 -36.59 -10.92 -12.41
N PRO A 94 -36.71 -11.26 -11.10
CA PRO A 94 -35.57 -11.14 -10.17
C PRO A 94 -34.32 -11.94 -10.55
N GLY A 95 -34.49 -13.04 -11.31
CA GLY A 95 -33.38 -13.87 -11.78
C GLY A 95 -32.44 -13.18 -12.77
N GLN A 96 -32.91 -12.13 -13.47
CA GLN A 96 -32.14 -11.38 -14.44
C GLN A 96 -31.07 -10.48 -13.78
N ALA A 97 -31.20 -10.16 -12.49
CA ALA A 97 -30.29 -9.27 -11.77
C ALA A 97 -28.83 -9.72 -11.88
N LYS A 98 -28.56 -11.00 -11.74
CA LYS A 98 -27.21 -11.56 -11.83
C LYS A 98 -26.61 -11.35 -13.22
N GLN A 99 -27.36 -11.66 -14.28
CA GLN A 99 -26.88 -11.54 -15.67
C GLN A 99 -26.57 -10.09 -16.02
N VAL A 100 -27.38 -9.15 -15.57
CA VAL A 100 -27.16 -7.71 -15.78
C VAL A 100 -25.91 -7.23 -15.06
N VAL A 101 -25.71 -7.65 -13.82
CA VAL A 101 -24.51 -7.30 -13.04
C VAL A 101 -23.26 -7.90 -13.66
N ASP A 102 -23.28 -9.17 -14.09
CA ASP A 102 -22.15 -9.82 -14.72
C ASP A 102 -21.77 -9.10 -16.05
N ARG A 103 -22.75 -8.71 -16.86
CA ARG A 103 -22.51 -7.93 -18.08
C ARG A 103 -21.92 -6.56 -17.78
N LEU A 104 -22.43 -5.87 -16.77
CA LEU A 104 -21.93 -4.55 -16.36
C LEU A 104 -20.49 -4.63 -15.87
N LEU A 105 -20.14 -5.67 -15.12
CA LEU A 105 -18.77 -5.94 -14.67
C LEU A 105 -17.83 -6.22 -15.84
N GLN A 106 -18.26 -6.99 -16.83
CA GLN A 106 -17.47 -7.26 -18.04
C GLN A 106 -17.20 -5.98 -18.83
N GLU A 107 -18.24 -5.17 -19.06
CA GLU A 107 -18.12 -3.90 -19.78
C GLU A 107 -17.20 -2.91 -19.03
N ALA A 108 -17.35 -2.82 -17.72
CA ALA A 108 -16.49 -2.00 -16.87
C ALA A 108 -15.03 -2.48 -16.90
N ASN A 109 -14.80 -3.80 -16.89
CA ASN A 109 -13.45 -4.36 -17.02
C ASN A 109 -12.83 -4.05 -18.38
N GLN A 110 -13.60 -4.18 -19.46
CA GLN A 110 -13.12 -3.87 -20.79
C GLN A 110 -12.75 -2.39 -20.94
N THR A 111 -13.61 -1.50 -20.44
CA THR A 111 -13.36 -0.05 -20.45
C THR A 111 -12.12 0.32 -19.64
N ALA A 112 -11.99 -0.27 -18.45
CA ALA A 112 -10.81 -0.07 -17.60
C ALA A 112 -9.53 -0.57 -18.31
N TYR A 113 -9.60 -1.76 -18.91
CA TYR A 113 -8.45 -2.37 -19.59
C TYR A 113 -7.94 -1.49 -20.74
N VAL A 114 -8.81 -1.06 -21.63
CA VAL A 114 -8.45 -0.23 -22.79
C VAL A 114 -7.84 1.11 -22.37
N ARG A 115 -8.31 1.69 -21.27
CA ARG A 115 -7.77 2.98 -20.77
C ARG A 115 -6.45 2.81 -20.06
N VAL A 116 -6.29 1.76 -19.27
CA VAL A 116 -5.09 1.53 -18.48
C VAL A 116 -3.96 0.94 -19.31
N ARG A 117 -4.31 0.09 -20.29
CA ARG A 117 -3.37 -0.63 -21.18
C ARG A 117 -3.76 -0.46 -22.64
N PRO A 118 -3.67 0.76 -23.19
CA PRO A 118 -4.03 1.00 -24.58
C PRO A 118 -3.11 0.21 -25.53
N GLY A 119 -3.72 -0.47 -26.49
CA GLY A 119 -2.99 -1.28 -27.49
C GLY A 119 -2.75 -2.74 -27.10
N GLU A 120 -3.09 -3.14 -25.87
CA GLU A 120 -3.08 -4.55 -25.47
C GLU A 120 -4.48 -5.15 -25.63
N THR A 121 -4.53 -6.45 -26.00
CA THR A 121 -5.80 -7.20 -26.02
C THR A 121 -6.24 -7.53 -24.59
N PRO A 122 -7.52 -7.34 -24.24
CA PRO A 122 -8.05 -7.69 -22.94
C PRO A 122 -8.04 -9.21 -22.71
N ASP A 123 -6.97 -9.73 -22.16
CA ASP A 123 -6.73 -11.16 -21.91
C ASP A 123 -7.04 -11.58 -20.47
N ARG A 124 -7.24 -10.63 -19.57
CA ARG A 124 -7.43 -10.87 -18.13
C ARG A 124 -8.35 -9.85 -17.49
N GLN A 125 -8.84 -10.23 -16.32
CA GLN A 125 -9.60 -9.33 -15.47
C GLN A 125 -8.65 -8.45 -14.68
N ILE A 126 -8.78 -7.12 -14.81
CA ILE A 126 -8.07 -6.11 -14.01
C ILE A 126 -9.00 -5.37 -13.05
N LEU A 127 -10.32 -5.43 -13.27
CA LEU A 127 -11.31 -4.80 -12.43
C LEU A 127 -11.56 -5.63 -11.16
N LEU A 128 -11.42 -4.99 -10.00
CA LEU A 128 -11.69 -5.58 -8.69
C LEU A 128 -12.85 -4.81 -8.02
N VAL A 129 -13.93 -5.53 -7.73
CA VAL A 129 -15.09 -5.01 -6.99
C VAL A 129 -15.29 -5.88 -5.75
N PRO A 130 -15.46 -5.30 -4.54
CA PRO A 130 -15.72 -6.07 -3.34
C PRO A 130 -16.97 -6.93 -3.50
N ARG A 131 -16.88 -8.20 -3.11
CA ARG A 131 -17.98 -9.16 -3.26
C ARG A 131 -19.27 -8.71 -2.56
N GLY A 132 -19.14 -8.12 -1.38
CA GLY A 132 -20.30 -7.58 -0.64
C GLY A 132 -21.01 -6.43 -1.39
N ASP A 133 -20.29 -5.65 -2.19
CA ASP A 133 -20.89 -4.58 -3.01
C ASP A 133 -21.66 -5.14 -4.20
N VAL A 134 -21.13 -6.21 -4.82
CA VAL A 134 -21.80 -6.92 -5.91
C VAL A 134 -23.09 -7.58 -5.38
N GLU A 135 -23.05 -8.20 -4.22
CA GLU A 135 -24.21 -8.83 -3.59
C GLU A 135 -25.30 -7.79 -3.24
N ARG A 136 -24.91 -6.66 -2.67
CA ARG A 136 -25.82 -5.52 -2.39
C ARG A 136 -26.45 -4.96 -3.65
N LEU A 137 -25.69 -4.81 -4.72
CA LEU A 137 -26.20 -4.38 -6.00
C LEU A 137 -27.25 -5.35 -6.53
N GLN A 138 -26.98 -6.66 -6.53
CA GLN A 138 -27.93 -7.69 -6.95
C GLN A 138 -29.22 -7.66 -6.13
N GLN A 139 -29.13 -7.47 -4.81
CA GLN A 139 -30.29 -7.34 -3.95
C GLN A 139 -31.14 -6.10 -4.28
N THR A 140 -30.49 -4.96 -4.49
CA THR A 140 -31.18 -3.72 -4.87
C THR A 140 -31.91 -3.85 -6.18
N LEU A 141 -31.30 -4.46 -7.19
CA LEU A 141 -31.89 -4.65 -8.51
C LEU A 141 -33.08 -5.62 -8.51
N ARG A 142 -33.21 -6.48 -7.53
CA ARG A 142 -34.40 -7.37 -7.38
C ARG A 142 -35.65 -6.62 -6.96
N GLN A 143 -35.52 -5.38 -6.46
CA GLN A 143 -36.64 -4.54 -6.12
C GLN A 143 -37.29 -4.00 -7.39
N SER A 144 -38.61 -3.85 -7.39
CA SER A 144 -39.36 -3.29 -8.51
C SER A 144 -38.94 -1.84 -8.74
N GLY A 145 -38.76 -1.47 -10.02
CA GLY A 145 -38.38 -0.12 -10.40
C GLY A 145 -37.40 -0.09 -11.58
N THR A 146 -37.13 1.13 -12.05
CA THR A 146 -36.07 1.37 -13.03
C THR A 146 -34.88 1.99 -12.32
N TRP A 147 -33.70 1.42 -12.52
CA TRP A 147 -32.48 1.78 -11.84
C TRP A 147 -31.42 2.23 -12.85
N VAL A 148 -30.68 3.26 -12.51
CA VAL A 148 -29.43 3.61 -13.18
C VAL A 148 -28.30 3.05 -12.34
N VAL A 149 -27.51 2.16 -12.94
CA VAL A 149 -26.39 1.49 -12.32
C VAL A 149 -25.11 1.92 -13.02
N SER A 150 -24.14 2.39 -12.27
CA SER A 150 -22.82 2.75 -12.79
C SER A 150 -21.74 2.02 -12.00
N MET A 151 -20.77 1.43 -12.71
CA MET A 151 -19.52 0.99 -12.11
C MET A 151 -18.53 2.13 -12.14
N ARG A 152 -18.03 2.56 -10.97
CA ARG A 152 -17.14 3.72 -10.83
C ARG A 152 -15.79 3.32 -10.29
N SER A 153 -14.73 3.98 -10.79
CA SER A 153 -13.39 3.81 -10.24
C SER A 153 -13.32 4.30 -8.79
N ALA A 154 -12.76 3.50 -7.89
CA ALA A 154 -12.63 3.85 -6.47
C ALA A 154 -11.49 4.85 -6.22
N GLY A 155 -10.51 4.93 -7.11
CA GLY A 155 -9.37 5.84 -7.01
C GLY A 155 -8.87 6.33 -8.35
N ASN A 156 -7.85 7.18 -8.33
CA ASN A 156 -7.09 7.50 -9.52
C ASN A 156 -6.26 6.29 -9.94
N VAL A 157 -6.26 6.00 -11.24
CA VAL A 157 -5.52 4.88 -11.82
C VAL A 157 -4.52 5.39 -12.83
N LEU A 158 -3.30 4.91 -12.73
CA LEU A 158 -2.21 5.26 -13.62
C LEU A 158 -2.17 4.30 -14.82
N ARG A 159 -1.58 4.76 -15.91
CA ARG A 159 -1.33 3.91 -17.08
C ARG A 159 -0.43 2.73 -16.69
N GLY A 160 -0.82 1.52 -17.09
CA GLY A 160 -0.05 0.30 -16.86
C GLY A 160 -0.30 -0.39 -15.53
N GLU A 161 -1.16 0.14 -14.66
CA GLU A 161 -1.52 -0.54 -13.41
C GLU A 161 -2.13 -1.93 -13.69
N SER A 162 -1.88 -2.85 -12.76
CA SER A 162 -2.32 -4.24 -12.88
C SER A 162 -3.74 -4.45 -12.38
N VAL A 163 -4.26 -3.56 -11.53
CA VAL A 163 -5.56 -3.68 -10.86
C VAL A 163 -6.27 -2.35 -10.79
N VAL A 164 -7.56 -2.35 -11.09
CA VAL A 164 -8.47 -1.20 -10.97
C VAL A 164 -9.55 -1.54 -9.95
N TYR A 165 -9.56 -0.83 -8.84
CA TYR A 165 -10.62 -0.96 -7.85
C TYR A 165 -11.85 -0.15 -8.28
N ALA A 166 -13.03 -0.77 -8.19
CA ALA A 166 -14.28 -0.13 -8.55
C ALA A 166 -15.40 -0.48 -7.56
N TYR A 167 -16.42 0.36 -7.54
CA TYR A 167 -17.62 0.16 -6.76
C TYR A 167 -18.87 0.46 -7.59
N PRO A 168 -20.01 -0.20 -7.31
CA PRO A 168 -21.28 0.11 -7.94
C PRO A 168 -21.93 1.34 -7.30
N ASP A 169 -22.43 2.24 -8.13
CA ASP A 169 -23.31 3.37 -7.76
C ASP A 169 -24.69 3.11 -8.39
N VAL A 170 -25.70 2.96 -7.55
CA VAL A 170 -27.07 2.62 -7.96
C VAL A 170 -28.02 3.74 -7.54
N LYS A 171 -28.82 4.22 -8.49
CA LYS A 171 -29.81 5.27 -8.26
C LYS A 171 -31.15 4.92 -8.92
N PRO A 172 -32.28 5.24 -8.29
CA PRO A 172 -33.57 5.11 -8.95
C PRO A 172 -33.64 6.07 -10.13
N ASN A 173 -34.08 5.56 -11.28
CA ASN A 173 -34.32 6.41 -12.46
C ASN A 173 -35.62 7.17 -12.27
N ARG A 174 -35.53 8.45 -11.95
CA ARG A 174 -36.68 9.36 -11.79
C ARG A 174 -36.60 10.42 -12.88
N THR A 175 -37.74 10.77 -13.45
CA THR A 175 -37.85 11.92 -14.33
C THR A 175 -37.61 13.19 -13.49
N ILE A 176 -36.55 13.92 -13.79
CA ILE A 176 -36.16 15.14 -13.06
C ILE A 176 -36.89 16.33 -13.64
N THR A 177 -37.05 16.34 -14.97
CA THR A 177 -37.75 17.42 -15.71
C THR A 177 -38.53 16.85 -16.89
N ARG A 178 -39.52 17.57 -17.35
CA ARG A 178 -40.22 17.29 -18.63
C ARG A 178 -39.52 18.04 -19.74
N VAL A 179 -39.74 17.61 -20.99
CA VAL A 179 -39.28 18.34 -22.16
C VAL A 179 -39.91 19.74 -22.10
N ASP A 180 -39.11 20.80 -22.36
CA ASP A 180 -39.48 22.22 -22.30
C ASP A 180 -39.73 22.80 -20.91
N GLU A 181 -39.39 22.09 -19.83
CA GLU A 181 -39.42 22.65 -18.48
C GLU A 181 -38.22 23.54 -18.20
N VAL A 182 -38.43 24.80 -17.80
CA VAL A 182 -37.35 25.74 -17.49
C VAL A 182 -36.74 25.38 -16.15
N LEU A 183 -35.44 24.96 -16.15
CA LEU A 183 -34.72 24.54 -14.96
C LEU A 183 -34.15 25.69 -14.14
N ALA A 184 -33.77 26.77 -14.82
CA ALA A 184 -33.27 27.99 -14.16
C ALA A 184 -33.44 29.18 -15.10
N THR A 185 -33.77 30.33 -14.51
CA THR A 185 -33.77 31.64 -15.16
C THR A 185 -32.78 32.55 -14.45
N THR A 186 -31.94 33.25 -15.21
CA THR A 186 -31.12 34.35 -14.69
C THR A 186 -31.47 35.63 -15.41
N THR A 187 -31.54 36.71 -14.66
CA THR A 187 -31.71 38.05 -15.21
C THR A 187 -30.33 38.66 -15.38
N ILE A 188 -29.97 39.04 -16.59
CA ILE A 188 -28.74 39.76 -16.89
C ILE A 188 -29.14 41.24 -16.91
N GLU A 189 -28.68 42.01 -15.92
CA GLU A 189 -28.77 43.47 -15.97
C GLU A 189 -27.74 43.98 -16.98
N PRO A 190 -28.14 44.79 -17.99
CA PRO A 190 -27.17 45.42 -18.86
C PRO A 190 -26.34 46.42 -18.06
N ASP A 191 -25.03 46.29 -18.17
CA ASP A 191 -24.07 47.24 -17.57
C ASP A 191 -24.34 48.64 -18.17
N GLU A 192 -24.86 49.55 -17.36
CA GLU A 192 -25.02 50.95 -17.74
C GLU A 192 -23.60 51.57 -17.80
N ARG A 193 -23.17 51.91 -19.01
CA ARG A 193 -21.97 52.71 -19.27
C ARG A 193 -22.23 54.20 -18.95
#